data_b0b99eed67e08c70f55cee832638d5c9
#
_entry.id   b0b99eed67e08c70f55cee832638d5c9
#
_cell.length_a   1.000
_cell.length_b   1.000
_cell.length_c   1.000
_cell.angle_alpha   90.00
_cell.angle_beta   90.00
_cell.angle_gamma   90.00
#
_symmetry.space_group_name_H-M   'P 1'
#
loop_
_entity.id
_entity.type
_entity.pdbx_description
1 polymer ?
#
loop_
_entity_poly.entity_id
_entity_poly.type
_entity_poly.pdbx_seq_one_letter_code
_entity_poly.pdbx_strand_id
1 'polypeptide(L)' 'MSIYGVKVGFMGDKQDKVLYHKYYEIYEETAEKAAIFVMNTLSVNEFHNFIIVDVKEIKNEY' A
#
# COMPACT_ATOMS: atom_id res chain seq x y z
N MET A 1 -16.92 -0.60 6.98
CA MET A 1 -15.65 -1.29 6.57
C MET A 1 -15.67 -1.57 5.09
N SER A 2 -14.54 -1.45 4.45
CA SER A 2 -14.41 -1.72 3.02
C SER A 2 -13.13 -2.48 2.76
N ILE A 3 -13.06 -3.12 1.60
CA ILE A 3 -11.82 -3.70 1.11
C ILE A 3 -11.18 -2.68 0.18
N TYR A 4 -9.95 -2.30 0.50
CA TYR A 4 -9.19 -1.34 -0.29
C TYR A 4 -8.04 -2.04 -1.00
N GLY A 5 -7.87 -1.72 -2.28
CA GLY A 5 -6.69 -2.13 -3.03
C GLY A 5 -5.62 -1.06 -2.88
N VAL A 6 -4.48 -1.42 -2.32
CA VAL A 6 -3.35 -0.51 -2.13
C VAL A 6 -2.25 -0.89 -3.10
N LYS A 7 -1.94 0.01 -4.01
CA LYS A 7 -0.88 -0.20 -4.99
C LYS A 7 0.41 0.43 -4.47
N VAL A 8 1.43 -0.39 -4.34
CA VAL A 8 2.73 0.03 -3.81
C VAL A 8 3.77 -0.10 -4.92
N GLY A 9 4.56 0.95 -5.09
CA GLY A 9 5.69 0.93 -6.00
C GLY A 9 6.98 0.72 -5.21
N PHE A 10 7.75 -0.29 -5.56
CA PHE A 10 9.03 -0.58 -4.95
C PHE A 10 10.15 -0.04 -5.80
N MET A 11 11.02 0.75 -5.19
CA MET A 11 12.09 1.45 -5.89
C MET A 11 13.43 0.81 -5.62
N GLY A 12 14.38 1.10 -6.49
CA GLY A 12 15.76 0.67 -6.30
C GLY A 12 16.48 1.52 -5.24
N ASP A 13 17.75 1.21 -5.03
CA ASP A 13 18.57 1.85 -3.99
C ASP A 13 18.64 3.36 -4.15
N LYS A 14 18.60 3.86 -5.37
CA LYS A 14 18.69 5.29 -5.64
C LYS A 14 17.36 6.01 -5.53
N GLN A 15 16.27 5.28 -5.36
CA GLN A 15 14.92 5.82 -5.23
C GLN A 15 14.52 6.76 -6.38
N ASP A 16 15.03 6.49 -7.57
CA ASP A 16 14.80 7.36 -8.72
C ASP A 16 13.74 6.84 -9.67
N LYS A 17 13.34 5.58 -9.52
CA LYS A 17 12.26 4.99 -10.32
C LYS A 17 11.69 3.77 -9.64
N VAL A 18 10.44 3.49 -9.96
CA VAL A 18 9.76 2.28 -9.49
C VAL A 18 10.21 1.10 -10.34
N LEU A 19 10.71 0.05 -9.69
CA LEU A 19 11.15 -1.17 -10.35
C LEU A 19 9.99 -2.13 -10.59
N TYR A 20 9.06 -2.22 -9.64
CA TYR A 20 7.90 -3.08 -9.77
C TYR A 20 6.82 -2.61 -8.82
N HIS A 21 5.60 -3.12 -9.02
CA HIS A 21 4.44 -2.80 -8.19
C HIS A 21 3.90 -4.06 -7.55
N LYS A 22 3.30 -3.90 -6.37
CA LYS A 22 2.47 -4.92 -5.74
C LYS A 22 1.14 -4.33 -5.32
N TYR A 23 0.13 -5.19 -5.28
CA TYR A 23 -1.21 -4.82 -4.84
C TYR A 23 -1.55 -5.57 -3.59
N TYR A 24 -2.09 -4.85 -2.61
CA TYR A 24 -2.53 -5.43 -1.35
C TYR A 24 -4.01 -5.14 -1.16
N GLU A 25 -4.76 -6.14 -0.71
CA GLU A 25 -6.16 -5.95 -0.37
C GLU A 25 -6.29 -5.89 1.15
N ILE A 26 -6.76 -4.76 1.65
CA ILE A 26 -6.82 -4.46 3.08
C ILE A 26 -8.25 -4.15 3.48
N TYR A 27 -8.75 -4.83 4.49
CA TYR A 27 -10.06 -4.59 5.05
C TYR A 27 -9.92 -3.54 6.15
N GLU A 28 -10.42 -2.33 5.89
CA GLU A 28 -10.27 -1.21 6.81
C GLU A 28 -11.46 -0.25 6.71
N GLU A 29 -11.51 0.68 7.66
CA GLU A 29 -12.58 1.65 7.72
C GLU A 29 -12.45 2.72 6.66
N THR A 30 -11.23 3.17 6.38
CA THR A 30 -10.97 4.26 5.43
C THR A 30 -9.75 3.92 4.56
N ALA A 31 -9.67 4.60 3.41
CA ALA A 31 -8.52 4.47 2.51
C ALA A 31 -7.22 4.87 3.21
N GLU A 32 -7.27 5.93 4.01
CA GLU A 32 -6.11 6.41 4.74
C GLU A 32 -5.58 5.35 5.72
N LYS A 33 -6.48 4.72 6.47
CA LYS A 33 -6.09 3.67 7.41
C LYS A 33 -5.51 2.45 6.69
N ALA A 34 -6.06 2.11 5.53
CA ALA A 34 -5.54 1.01 4.72
C ALA A 34 -4.10 1.31 4.26
N ALA A 35 -3.85 2.53 3.78
CA ALA A 35 -2.52 2.94 3.37
C ALA A 35 -1.53 2.90 4.53
N ILE A 36 -1.93 3.41 5.69
CA ILE A 36 -1.09 3.42 6.89
C ILE A 36 -0.75 1.99 7.31
N PHE A 37 -1.72 1.10 7.27
CA PHE A 37 -1.51 -0.30 7.61
C PHE A 37 -0.42 -0.93 6.72
N VAL A 38 -0.52 -0.71 5.41
CA VAL A 38 0.47 -1.25 4.47
C VAL A 38 1.84 -0.63 4.71
N MET A 39 1.91 0.68 4.91
CA MET A 39 3.17 1.37 5.18
C MET A 39 3.85 0.80 6.44
N ASN A 40 3.10 0.63 7.51
CA ASN A 40 3.64 0.10 8.75
C ASN A 40 4.10 -1.35 8.59
N THR A 41 3.33 -2.17 7.89
CA THR A 41 3.67 -3.57 7.65
C THR A 41 4.96 -3.69 6.87
N LEU A 42 5.11 -2.90 5.80
CA LEU A 42 6.31 -2.93 4.98
C LEU A 42 7.53 -2.42 5.76
N SER A 43 7.36 -1.38 6.55
CA SER A 43 8.45 -0.82 7.36
C SER A 43 8.95 -1.82 8.39
N VAL A 44 8.04 -2.54 9.05
CA VAL A 44 8.40 -3.57 10.03
C VAL A 44 9.17 -4.72 9.37
N ASN A 45 8.85 -5.01 8.11
CA ASN A 45 9.54 -6.07 7.36
C ASN A 45 10.78 -5.57 6.61
N GLU A 46 11.27 -4.39 6.99
CA GLU A 46 12.52 -3.82 6.48
C GLU A 46 12.50 -3.43 5.00
N PHE A 47 11.32 -3.14 4.47
CA PHE A 47 11.21 -2.56 3.15
C PHE A 47 11.24 -1.04 3.30
N HIS A 48 12.27 -0.39 2.79
CA HIS A 48 12.47 1.05 2.99
C HIS A 48 12.25 1.89 1.75
N ASN A 49 12.39 1.31 0.57
CA ASN A 49 12.32 2.06 -0.68
C ASN A 49 11.03 1.75 -1.41
N PHE A 50 9.94 2.31 -0.89
CA PHE A 50 8.63 2.13 -1.51
C PHE A 50 7.81 3.41 -1.40
N ILE A 51 6.81 3.52 -2.28
CA ILE A 51 5.81 4.60 -2.23
C ILE A 51 4.43 3.98 -2.35
N ILE A 52 3.46 4.63 -1.76
CA ILE A 52 2.05 4.29 -1.99
C ILE A 52 1.63 5.03 -3.25
N VAL A 53 1.32 4.29 -4.30
CA VAL A 53 0.97 4.86 -5.59
C VAL A 53 -0.50 5.22 -5.66
N ASP A 54 -1.36 4.35 -5.14
CA ASP A 54 -2.79 4.51 -5.23
C ASP A 54 -3.50 3.69 -4.15
N VAL A 55 -4.63 4.19 -3.68
CA VAL A 55 -5.50 3.45 -2.77
C VAL A 55 -6.92 3.57 -3.32
N LYS A 56 -7.57 2.44 -3.54
CA LYS A 56 -8.85 2.39 -4.21
C LYS A 56 -9.80 1.48 -3.44
N GLU A 57 -11.02 1.93 -3.21
CA GLU A 57 -12.04 1.08 -2.63
C GLU A 57 -12.47 0.03 -3.64
N ILE A 58 -12.33 -1.24 -3.29
CA ILE A 58 -12.69 -2.35 -4.14
C ILE A 58 -14.12 -2.79 -3.84
N LYS A 59 -14.45 -2.92 -2.55
CA LYS A 59 -15.74 -3.42 -2.13
C LYS A 59 -16.11 -2.85 -0.78
N ASN A 60 -17.34 -2.35 -0.66
CA ASN A 60 -17.86 -1.85 0.60
C ASN A 60 -18.70 -2.95 1.25
N GLU A 61 -18.35 -3.33 2.47
CA GLU A 61 -19.07 -4.34 3.25
C GLU A 61 -19.54 -3.75 4.58
N TYR A 62 -20.78 -4.07 4.92
CA TYR A 62 -21.41 -3.64 6.15
C TYR A 62 -21.51 -4.79 7.14
#